data_4bcafd39c468234902a1617c8a5e5a1f
#
_entry.id   4bcafd39c468234902a1617c8a5e5a1f
#
_cell.length_a   1.000
_cell.length_b   1.000
_cell.length_c   1.000
_cell.angle_alpha   90.00
_cell.angle_beta   90.00
_cell.angle_gamma   90.00
#
_symmetry.space_group_name_H-M   'P 1'
#
loop_
_entity.id
_entity.type
_entity.pdbx_description
1 polymer ?
#
loop_
_entity_poly.entity_id
_entity_poly.type
_entity_poly.pdbx_seq_one_letter_code
_entity_poly.pdbx_strand_id
1 'polypeptide(L)'
;MWEDSRTGEPALDLPRIFGIHLLLAGLTCFGFGAFHCANVGIWVSDPYGLTGHVEPVAPSWGVEGFNPFNPGGIVANHIAAGLMGIIGGIFHITNRPGERLYRALKLGSLEGVLALSLIHI
;
A
#
# COMPACT_ATOMS: atom_id res chain seq x y z
N MET A 1 0.13 -21.50 12.04
CA MET A 1 -0.25 -20.38 12.92
C MET A 1 0.64 -20.35 14.14
N TRP A 2 1.06 -19.15 14.54
CA TRP A 2 1.92 -18.98 15.70
C TRP A 2 1.08 -18.94 16.98
N GLU A 3 1.66 -19.38 18.07
CA GLU A 3 0.98 -19.37 19.37
C GLU A 3 1.33 -18.11 20.16
N ASP A 4 0.38 -17.64 20.94
CA ASP A 4 0.64 -16.58 21.92
C ASP A 4 1.51 -17.15 23.03
N SER A 5 2.72 -16.65 23.18
CA SER A 5 3.68 -17.15 24.16
C SER A 5 3.21 -16.95 25.62
N ARG A 6 2.29 -16.02 25.85
CA ARG A 6 1.79 -15.71 27.17
C ARG A 6 0.70 -16.67 27.61
N THR A 7 -0.22 -17.02 26.73
CA THR A 7 -1.40 -17.85 27.05
C THR A 7 -1.30 -19.26 26.52
N GLY A 8 -0.38 -19.52 25.56
CA GLY A 8 -0.28 -20.82 24.90
C GLY A 8 -1.38 -21.08 23.89
N GLU A 9 -2.27 -20.12 23.68
CA GLU A 9 -3.35 -20.25 22.70
C GLU A 9 -2.90 -19.84 21.31
N PRO A 10 -3.56 -20.36 20.24
CA PRO A 10 -3.24 -19.91 18.88
C PRO A 10 -3.43 -18.41 18.75
N ALA A 11 -2.38 -17.74 18.30
CA ALA A 11 -2.42 -16.30 18.04
C ALA A 11 -2.88 -16.05 16.61
N LEU A 12 -3.20 -14.78 16.30
CA LEU A 12 -3.46 -14.37 14.93
C LEU A 12 -2.19 -14.57 14.09
N ASP A 13 -2.36 -15.06 12.88
CA ASP A 13 -1.25 -15.21 11.93
C ASP A 13 -0.97 -13.84 11.28
N LEU A 14 -0.35 -12.96 12.05
CA LEU A 14 -0.15 -11.57 11.67
C LEU A 14 0.67 -11.38 10.39
N PRO A 15 1.76 -12.13 10.15
CA PRO A 15 2.47 -11.98 8.87
C PRO A 15 1.59 -12.25 7.66
N ARG A 16 0.74 -13.27 7.73
CA ARG A 16 -0.19 -13.60 6.64
C ARG A 16 -1.30 -12.56 6.52
N ILE A 17 -1.84 -12.12 7.65
CA ILE A 17 -2.87 -11.07 7.69
C ILE A 17 -2.33 -9.79 7.08
N PHE A 18 -1.09 -9.43 7.43
CA PHE A 18 -0.43 -8.28 6.83
C PHE A 18 -0.33 -8.42 5.30
N GLY A 19 0.07 -9.59 4.83
CA GLY A 19 0.16 -9.85 3.38
C GLY A 19 -1.18 -9.70 2.68
N ILE A 20 -2.25 -10.22 3.28
CA ILE A 20 -3.61 -10.11 2.73
C ILE A 20 -4.03 -8.64 2.65
N HIS A 21 -3.81 -7.88 3.72
CA HIS A 21 -4.16 -6.46 3.76
C HIS A 21 -3.31 -5.64 2.80
N LEU A 22 -2.04 -5.96 2.67
CA LEU A 22 -1.16 -5.29 1.73
C LEU A 22 -1.58 -5.57 0.28
N LEU A 23 -1.98 -6.81 -0.02
CA LEU A 23 -2.50 -7.16 -1.33
C LEU A 23 -3.77 -6.38 -1.66
N LEU A 24 -4.71 -6.31 -0.71
CA LEU A 24 -5.93 -5.54 -0.90
C LEU A 24 -5.65 -4.06 -1.08
N ALA A 25 -4.75 -3.50 -0.28
CA ALA A 25 -4.35 -2.09 -0.41
C ALA A 25 -3.69 -1.84 -1.76
N GLY A 26 -2.83 -2.76 -2.20
CA GLY A 26 -2.17 -2.66 -3.50
C GLY A 26 -3.14 -2.72 -4.66
N LEU A 27 -4.11 -3.63 -4.61
CA LEU A 27 -5.15 -3.74 -5.64
C LEU A 27 -6.01 -2.48 -5.71
N THR A 28 -6.40 -1.94 -4.56
CA THR A 28 -7.19 -0.71 -4.50
C THR A 28 -6.40 0.47 -5.04
N CYS A 29 -5.15 0.60 -4.63
CA CYS A 29 -4.26 1.67 -5.08
C CYS A 29 -4.04 1.62 -6.59
N PHE A 30 -3.72 0.44 -7.10
CA PHE A 30 -3.53 0.23 -8.53
C PHE A 30 -4.81 0.52 -9.32
N GLY A 31 -5.94 0.02 -8.82
CA GLY A 31 -7.23 0.23 -9.47
C GLY A 31 -7.61 1.70 -9.51
N PHE A 32 -7.34 2.43 -8.43
CA PHE A 32 -7.57 3.87 -8.43
C PHE A 32 -6.72 4.57 -9.49
N GLY A 33 -5.43 4.27 -9.56
CA GLY A 33 -4.55 4.91 -10.54
C GLY A 33 -4.85 4.51 -11.97
N ALA A 34 -4.92 3.22 -12.26
CA ALA A 34 -5.03 2.72 -13.63
C ALA A 34 -6.44 2.86 -14.20
N PHE A 35 -7.47 2.70 -13.38
CA PHE A 35 -8.84 2.68 -13.87
C PHE A 35 -9.59 3.96 -13.54
N HIS A 36 -9.55 4.41 -12.31
CA HIS A 36 -10.29 5.61 -11.95
C HIS A 36 -9.63 6.87 -12.53
N CYS A 37 -8.37 7.08 -12.25
CA CYS A 37 -7.68 8.31 -12.70
C CYS A 37 -7.44 8.32 -14.20
N ALA A 38 -6.97 7.22 -14.76
CA ALA A 38 -6.56 7.16 -16.17
C ALA A 38 -7.74 6.98 -17.13
N ASN A 39 -8.82 6.35 -16.71
CA ASN A 39 -9.98 6.09 -17.57
C ASN A 39 -11.18 6.95 -17.23
N VAL A 40 -11.66 6.92 -16.00
CA VAL A 40 -12.79 7.76 -15.58
C VAL A 40 -12.35 9.20 -15.44
N GLY A 41 -11.21 9.42 -14.79
CA GLY A 41 -10.64 10.74 -14.61
C GLY A 41 -10.79 11.27 -13.19
N ILE A 42 -10.08 12.35 -12.95
CA ILE A 42 -10.13 13.08 -11.69
C ILE A 42 -10.32 14.56 -11.99
N TRP A 43 -10.64 15.32 -10.98
CA TRP A 43 -10.81 16.75 -11.11
C TRP A 43 -9.48 17.44 -11.45
N VAL A 44 -9.45 18.15 -12.56
CA VAL A 44 -8.28 18.93 -12.98
C VAL A 44 -8.72 20.36 -13.26
N SER A 45 -7.80 21.31 -13.11
CA SER A 45 -8.08 22.71 -13.37
C SER A 45 -6.97 23.35 -14.18
N ASP A 46 -7.23 24.57 -14.64
CA ASP A 46 -6.22 25.42 -15.28
C ASP A 46 -5.15 25.85 -14.25
N PRO A 47 -3.98 26.37 -14.70
CA PRO A 47 -2.92 26.79 -13.77
C PRO A 47 -3.33 27.84 -12.75
N TYR A 48 -4.34 28.63 -13.05
CA TYR A 48 -4.83 29.67 -12.16
C TYR A 48 -6.01 29.23 -11.28
N GLY A 49 -6.50 28.01 -11.47
CA GLY A 49 -7.58 27.49 -10.66
C GLY A 49 -8.95 28.11 -10.92
N LEU A 50 -9.13 28.73 -12.08
CA LEU A 50 -10.37 29.42 -12.43
C LEU A 50 -11.40 28.49 -13.07
N THR A 51 -10.94 27.45 -13.73
CA THR A 51 -11.82 26.47 -14.37
C THR A 51 -11.41 25.07 -13.92
N GLY A 52 -12.38 24.21 -13.72
CA GLY A 52 -12.11 22.84 -13.34
C GLY A 52 -13.15 21.89 -13.93
N HIS A 53 -12.74 20.69 -14.20
CA HIS A 53 -13.60 19.64 -14.73
C HIS A 53 -12.95 18.29 -14.51
N VAL A 54 -13.73 17.24 -14.68
CA VAL A 54 -13.23 15.86 -14.60
C VAL A 54 -12.72 15.45 -15.97
N GLU A 55 -11.48 14.98 -16.04
CA GLU A 55 -10.94 14.38 -17.27
C GLU A 55 -9.98 13.24 -16.96
N PRO A 56 -9.87 12.25 -17.85
CA PRO A 56 -8.86 11.21 -17.72
C PRO A 56 -7.47 11.82 -17.70
N VAL A 57 -6.61 11.30 -16.84
CA VAL A 57 -5.25 11.82 -16.66
C VAL A 57 -4.25 10.73 -16.97
N ALA A 58 -3.33 11.02 -17.88
CA ALA A 58 -2.25 10.10 -18.20
C ALA A 58 -1.20 10.12 -17.09
N PRO A 59 -0.58 8.96 -16.79
CA PRO A 59 0.47 8.91 -15.78
C PRO A 59 1.72 9.64 -16.24
N SER A 60 2.32 10.40 -15.31
CA SER A 60 3.59 11.09 -15.53
C SER A 60 4.71 10.25 -14.93
N TRP A 61 5.44 9.56 -15.79
CA TRP A 61 6.45 8.59 -15.36
C TRP A 61 7.83 9.19 -15.10
N GLY A 62 8.03 10.45 -15.39
CA GLY A 62 9.30 11.14 -15.17
C GLY A 62 9.38 11.77 -13.79
N VAL A 63 10.40 12.60 -13.61
CA VAL A 63 10.61 13.31 -12.33
C VAL A 63 9.44 14.24 -11.99
N GLU A 64 8.73 14.72 -12.99
CA GLU A 64 7.54 15.56 -12.81
C GLU A 64 6.41 14.83 -12.10
N GLY A 65 6.43 13.50 -12.09
CA GLY A 65 5.46 12.70 -11.35
C GLY A 65 5.55 12.83 -9.84
N PHE A 66 6.66 13.37 -9.34
CA PHE A 66 6.82 13.64 -7.91
C PHE A 66 6.39 15.04 -7.51
N ASN A 67 5.99 15.86 -8.47
CA ASN A 67 5.42 17.18 -8.19
C ASN A 67 3.96 16.99 -7.78
N PRO A 68 3.57 17.36 -6.54
CA PRO A 68 2.20 17.13 -6.07
C PRO A 68 1.17 17.97 -6.82
N PHE A 69 1.59 19.00 -7.55
CA PHE A 69 0.69 19.83 -8.34
C PHE A 69 0.56 19.36 -9.79
N ASN A 70 1.25 18.30 -10.15
CA ASN A 70 1.11 17.66 -11.46
C ASN A 70 0.11 16.51 -11.36
N PRO A 71 -1.09 16.62 -11.96
CA PRO A 71 -2.12 15.58 -11.84
C PRO A 71 -1.66 14.19 -12.29
N GLY A 72 -0.79 14.11 -13.30
CA GLY A 72 -0.26 12.84 -13.77
C GLY A 72 0.60 12.11 -12.74
N GLY A 73 1.12 12.85 -11.76
CA GLY A 73 1.86 12.26 -10.66
C GLY A 73 0.99 11.38 -9.75
N ILE A 74 -0.25 11.80 -9.53
CA ILE A 74 -1.21 11.00 -8.75
C ILE A 74 -1.40 9.64 -9.43
N VAL A 75 -1.61 9.67 -10.73
CA VAL A 75 -1.86 8.46 -11.52
C VAL A 75 -0.64 7.54 -11.50
N ALA A 76 0.53 8.08 -11.82
CA ALA A 76 1.76 7.30 -11.90
C ALA A 76 2.13 6.69 -10.54
N ASN A 77 2.03 7.46 -9.48
CA ASN A 77 2.39 6.98 -8.14
C ASN A 77 1.42 5.94 -7.63
N HIS A 78 0.12 6.06 -7.91
CA HIS A 78 -0.85 5.05 -7.50
C HIS A 78 -0.68 3.76 -8.30
N ILE A 79 -0.36 3.84 -9.58
CA ILE A 79 -0.07 2.64 -10.38
C ILE A 79 1.18 1.95 -9.86
N ALA A 80 2.27 2.69 -9.68
CA ALA A 80 3.54 2.11 -9.23
C ALA A 80 3.45 1.55 -7.81
N ALA A 81 2.94 2.32 -6.88
CA ALA A 81 2.78 1.89 -5.49
C ALA A 81 1.80 0.73 -5.37
N GLY A 82 0.73 0.76 -6.18
CA GLY A 82 -0.24 -0.33 -6.19
C GLY A 82 0.38 -1.64 -6.66
N LEU A 83 1.17 -1.61 -7.72
CA LEU A 83 1.89 -2.81 -8.19
C LEU A 83 2.85 -3.33 -7.15
N MET A 84 3.59 -2.44 -6.49
CA MET A 84 4.49 -2.85 -5.41
C MET A 84 3.73 -3.45 -4.23
N GLY A 85 2.56 -2.90 -3.92
CA GLY A 85 1.70 -3.45 -2.87
C GLY A 85 1.18 -4.84 -3.20
N ILE A 86 0.80 -5.07 -4.46
CA ILE A 86 0.35 -6.39 -4.92
C ILE A 86 1.48 -7.41 -4.80
N ILE A 87 2.66 -7.08 -5.30
CA ILE A 87 3.84 -7.94 -5.24
C ILE A 87 4.23 -8.20 -3.77
N GLY A 88 4.27 -7.14 -2.96
CA GLY A 88 4.59 -7.24 -1.55
C GLY A 88 3.57 -8.09 -0.79
N GLY A 89 2.29 -7.93 -1.10
CA GLY A 89 1.23 -8.72 -0.49
C GLY A 89 1.37 -10.21 -0.81
N ILE A 90 1.63 -10.54 -2.06
CA ILE A 90 1.85 -11.92 -2.48
C ILE A 90 3.08 -12.48 -1.75
N PHE A 91 4.14 -11.70 -1.67
CA PHE A 91 5.36 -12.11 -0.96
C PHE A 91 5.06 -12.44 0.50
N HIS A 92 4.36 -11.57 1.21
CA HIS A 92 4.06 -11.77 2.63
C HIS A 92 3.06 -12.90 2.89
N ILE A 93 2.21 -13.23 1.92
CA ILE A 93 1.32 -14.38 2.02
C ILE A 93 2.10 -15.68 1.82
N THR A 94 3.02 -15.71 0.86
CA THR A 94 3.70 -16.95 0.45
C THR A 94 5.00 -17.22 1.18
N ASN A 95 5.68 -16.20 1.67
CA ASN A 95 6.98 -16.31 2.33
C ASN A 95 6.84 -15.87 3.79
N ARG A 96 6.91 -16.84 4.69
CA ARG A 96 6.82 -16.55 6.12
C ARG A 96 8.18 -16.06 6.63
N PRO A 97 8.19 -15.13 7.59
CA PRO A 97 9.44 -14.73 8.23
C PRO A 97 10.04 -15.93 8.98
N GLY A 98 11.35 -16.01 9.00
CA GLY A 98 12.05 -17.00 9.81
C GLY A 98 11.77 -16.75 11.30
N GLU A 99 11.92 -17.81 12.11
CA GLU A 99 11.64 -17.72 13.55
C GLU A 99 12.46 -16.60 14.21
N ARG A 100 13.70 -16.46 13.81
CA ARG A 100 14.61 -15.45 14.36
C ARG A 100 14.08 -14.04 14.13
N LEU A 101 13.67 -13.73 12.89
CA LEU A 101 13.14 -12.44 12.51
C LEU A 101 11.77 -12.22 13.15
N TYR A 102 10.95 -13.25 13.17
CA TYR A 102 9.64 -13.22 13.79
C TYR A 102 9.72 -12.80 15.26
N ARG A 103 10.66 -13.40 16.00
CA ARG A 103 10.87 -13.07 17.42
C ARG A 103 11.50 -11.70 17.62
N ALA A 104 12.49 -11.37 16.78
CA ALA A 104 13.18 -10.08 16.90
C ALA A 104 12.24 -8.89 16.68
N LEU A 105 11.30 -9.01 15.76
CA LEU A 105 10.33 -7.96 15.45
C LEU A 105 9.03 -8.08 16.24
N LYS A 106 8.92 -9.08 17.12
CA LYS A 106 7.74 -9.33 17.96
C LYS A 106 6.46 -9.47 17.15
N LEU A 107 6.53 -10.21 16.06
CA LEU A 107 5.41 -10.38 15.13
C LEU A 107 4.32 -11.31 15.67
N GLY A 108 4.54 -11.94 16.81
CA GLY A 108 3.57 -12.85 17.44
C GLY A 108 2.46 -12.14 18.21
N SER A 109 2.55 -10.82 18.40
CA SER A 109 1.53 -10.08 19.11
C SER A 109 1.11 -8.86 18.31
N LEU A 110 -0.18 -8.51 18.39
CA LEU A 110 -0.71 -7.32 17.73
C LEU A 110 -0.03 -6.06 18.28
N GLU A 111 0.24 -6.03 19.58
CA GLU A 111 0.94 -4.92 20.21
C GLU A 111 2.33 -4.71 19.60
N GLY A 112 3.09 -5.80 19.40
CA GLY A 112 4.41 -5.72 18.79
C GLY A 112 4.36 -5.21 17.35
N VAL A 113 3.39 -5.67 16.57
CA VAL A 113 3.22 -5.23 15.18
C VAL A 113 2.84 -3.75 15.11
N LEU A 114 1.94 -3.30 15.98
CA LEU A 114 1.55 -1.89 16.02
C LEU A 114 2.71 -1.01 16.46
N ALA A 115 3.51 -1.44 17.44
CA ALA A 115 4.69 -0.71 17.87
C ALA A 115 5.72 -0.60 16.75
N LEU A 116 5.93 -1.67 16.00
CA LEU A 116 6.84 -1.68 14.84
C LEU A 116 6.37 -0.70 13.77
N SER A 117 5.08 -0.65 13.50
CA SER A 117 4.50 0.28 12.54
C SER A 117 4.73 1.73 12.95
N LEU A 118 4.54 2.05 14.23
CA LEU A 118 4.74 3.39 14.75
C LEU A 118 6.20 3.83 14.67
N ILE A 119 7.14 2.93 14.85
CA ILE A 119 8.56 3.23 14.73
C ILE A 119 8.91 3.73 13.32
N HIS A 120 8.18 3.26 12.30
CA HIS A 120 8.47 3.56 10.90
C HIS A 120 7.66 4.74 10.35
N ILE A 121 6.82 5.35 11.16
CA ILE A 121 6.15 6.59 10.82
C ILE A 121 7.05 7.78 11.17
#